data_5c0f61bfadfbe483694f0d49c37c6923
#
_entry.id   5c0f61bfadfbe483694f0d49c37c6923
#
_cell.length_a   1.000
_cell.length_b   1.000
_cell.length_c   1.000
_cell.angle_alpha   90.00
_cell.angle_beta   90.00
_cell.angle_gamma   90.00
#
_symmetry.space_group_name_H-M   'P 1'
#
loop_
_entity.id
_entity.type
_entity.pdbx_description
1 polymer ?
#
loop_
_entity_poly.entity_id
_entity_poly.type
_entity_poly.pdbx_seq_one_letter_code
_entity_poly.pdbx_strand_id
1 'polypeptide(L)'
;MAIYESKPTKDGRKYYFRVKYKDILGNVKDYSSKKFKLKKEAEHEERLFKLNIEKQSASAVTITFSDIYTEYMVRHSKEIKKQSVIRTNNLFKKLDSIKNIKINNFDITKYNLFRKEIEERNYTPNYANKILSLLKRLIEYSNKYYNTSDRIIKFIDNFKSVNEFKNEMKFFTYEEYKAFEDVINEIDYKTFFTILYYMGLRQGEAQALTWNDINLIRQELNINKTLTTKIRGEKWTISTPKTKNSTRTLPIPKIVAERLKILKKYYKNKYSDFNSAWFVFGGKFPLKETTICKKKNNYCKLADVQQIRIHDFRHSCASLLINQGASIALVSKYLGHSNISITLNTYTHFYKSELIDITKKIDNL
;
A
#
# COMPACT_ATOMS: atom_id res chain seq x y z
N MET A 1 36.07 -9.85 -40.66
CA MET A 1 34.94 -10.71 -40.24
C MET A 1 35.48 -12.11 -40.09
N ALA A 2 35.38 -12.70 -38.89
CA ALA A 2 35.94 -14.03 -38.67
C ALA A 2 34.81 -15.03 -38.39
N ILE A 3 34.33 -15.69 -39.47
CA ILE A 3 33.57 -16.92 -39.36
C ILE A 3 34.58 -18.04 -39.15
N TYR A 4 34.39 -18.79 -38.08
CA TYR A 4 35.21 -19.92 -37.77
C TYR A 4 34.59 -21.22 -38.28
N GLU A 5 35.46 -22.15 -38.65
CA GLU A 5 35.08 -23.50 -39.05
C GLU A 5 35.58 -24.49 -37.97
N SER A 6 34.70 -25.40 -37.59
CA SER A 6 35.05 -26.46 -36.61
C SER A 6 34.73 -27.82 -37.23
N LYS A 7 35.15 -28.91 -36.55
CA LYS A 7 34.70 -30.26 -36.95
C LYS A 7 33.17 -30.30 -37.05
N PRO A 8 32.60 -30.89 -38.12
CA PRO A 8 31.17 -30.93 -38.32
C PRO A 8 30.49 -31.70 -37.18
N THR A 9 29.32 -31.25 -36.77
CA THR A 9 28.41 -31.99 -35.91
C THR A 9 27.76 -33.15 -36.66
N LYS A 10 27.08 -34.08 -35.97
CA LYS A 10 26.33 -35.17 -36.57
C LYS A 10 25.35 -34.69 -37.68
N ASP A 11 24.87 -33.45 -37.56
CA ASP A 11 23.93 -32.81 -38.50
C ASP A 11 24.64 -31.99 -39.60
N GLY A 12 25.97 -32.07 -39.71
CA GLY A 12 26.78 -31.38 -40.72
C GLY A 12 26.98 -29.88 -40.49
N ARG A 13 26.69 -29.38 -39.29
CA ARG A 13 26.91 -27.98 -38.93
C ARG A 13 28.36 -27.76 -38.54
N LYS A 14 29.05 -26.79 -39.15
CA LYS A 14 30.45 -26.54 -38.90
C LYS A 14 30.88 -25.06 -38.77
N TYR A 15 30.05 -24.14 -39.27
CA TYR A 15 30.36 -22.70 -39.25
C TYR A 15 29.77 -22.02 -38.06
N TYR A 16 30.55 -21.16 -37.37
CA TYR A 16 30.11 -20.36 -36.26
C TYR A 16 30.87 -19.03 -36.23
N PHE A 17 30.35 -18.03 -35.50
CA PHE A 17 31.05 -16.76 -35.28
C PHE A 17 31.28 -16.51 -33.82
N ARG A 18 32.34 -15.75 -33.52
CA ARG A 18 32.60 -15.14 -32.19
C ARG A 18 32.67 -13.64 -32.33
N VAL A 19 32.02 -12.93 -31.42
CA VAL A 19 31.99 -11.47 -31.41
C VAL A 19 32.34 -11.02 -30.00
N LYS A 20 33.43 -10.25 -29.90
CA LYS A 20 33.69 -9.44 -28.70
C LYS A 20 32.95 -8.14 -28.85
N TYR A 21 32.09 -7.81 -27.90
CA TYR A 21 31.35 -6.57 -27.90
C TYR A 21 31.35 -5.94 -26.53
N LYS A 22 31.21 -4.63 -26.49
CA LYS A 22 30.95 -3.93 -25.23
C LYS A 22 29.45 -3.98 -24.99
N ASP A 23 29.07 -4.49 -23.82
CA ASP A 23 27.68 -4.36 -23.40
C ASP A 23 27.33 -2.90 -23.15
N ILE A 24 26.06 -2.61 -22.89
CA ILE A 24 25.53 -1.28 -22.64
C ILE A 24 26.25 -0.57 -21.46
N LEU A 25 26.95 -1.32 -20.63
CA LEU A 25 27.71 -0.88 -19.46
C LEU A 25 29.20 -0.63 -19.79
N GLY A 26 29.62 -0.85 -21.04
CA GLY A 26 31.01 -0.77 -21.42
C GLY A 26 31.87 -2.01 -21.08
N ASN A 27 31.29 -3.06 -20.48
CA ASN A 27 32.01 -4.30 -20.17
C ASN A 27 32.22 -5.10 -21.47
N VAL A 28 33.45 -5.62 -21.66
CA VAL A 28 33.74 -6.48 -22.80
C VAL A 28 33.16 -7.87 -22.55
N LYS A 29 32.29 -8.33 -23.44
CA LYS A 29 31.71 -9.69 -23.46
C LYS A 29 32.16 -10.42 -24.71
N ASP A 30 32.33 -11.74 -24.58
CA ASP A 30 32.62 -12.64 -25.67
C ASP A 30 31.41 -13.54 -25.91
N TYR A 31 30.87 -13.52 -27.15
CA TYR A 31 29.73 -14.31 -27.56
C TYR A 31 30.14 -15.27 -28.64
N SER A 32 29.82 -16.56 -28.49
CA SER A 32 29.97 -17.58 -29.50
C SER A 32 28.61 -18.08 -29.94
N SER A 33 28.35 -18.05 -31.27
CA SER A 33 27.08 -18.51 -31.83
C SER A 33 26.93 -20.02 -31.79
N LYS A 34 25.71 -20.50 -32.03
CA LYS A 34 25.48 -21.89 -32.46
C LYS A 34 26.16 -22.15 -33.81
N LYS A 35 26.39 -23.43 -34.14
CA LYS A 35 26.97 -23.82 -35.41
C LYS A 35 25.91 -23.86 -36.51
N PHE A 36 26.27 -23.45 -37.74
CA PHE A 36 25.43 -23.41 -38.95
C PHE A 36 25.97 -24.37 -40.03
N LYS A 37 25.10 -24.79 -40.95
CA LYS A 37 25.51 -25.65 -42.05
C LYS A 37 26.25 -24.88 -43.16
N LEU A 38 25.76 -23.69 -43.47
CA LEU A 38 26.31 -22.83 -44.50
C LEU A 38 27.04 -21.63 -43.91
N LYS A 39 28.14 -21.23 -44.52
CA LYS A 39 28.91 -20.04 -44.13
C LYS A 39 28.07 -18.77 -44.24
N LYS A 40 27.23 -18.66 -45.28
CA LYS A 40 26.33 -17.52 -45.50
C LYS A 40 25.29 -17.37 -44.36
N GLU A 41 24.80 -18.46 -43.77
CA GLU A 41 23.89 -18.43 -42.62
C GLU A 41 24.59 -17.85 -41.41
N ALA A 42 25.84 -18.26 -41.12
CA ALA A 42 26.61 -17.73 -40.03
C ALA A 42 26.92 -16.22 -40.19
N GLU A 43 27.22 -15.76 -41.40
CA GLU A 43 27.43 -14.36 -41.74
C GLU A 43 26.15 -13.52 -41.58
N HIS A 44 24.99 -14.05 -41.98
CA HIS A 44 23.72 -13.38 -41.82
C HIS A 44 23.35 -13.22 -40.34
N GLU A 45 23.48 -14.29 -39.55
CA GLU A 45 23.21 -14.24 -38.10
C GLU A 45 24.21 -13.34 -37.34
N GLU A 46 25.49 -13.30 -37.75
CA GLU A 46 26.47 -12.36 -37.20
C GLU A 46 26.02 -10.92 -37.44
N ARG A 47 25.55 -10.61 -38.64
CA ARG A 47 25.06 -9.24 -38.99
C ARG A 47 23.84 -8.89 -38.19
N LEU A 48 22.85 -9.79 -38.04
CA LEU A 48 21.67 -9.57 -37.20
C LEU A 48 22.04 -9.37 -35.72
N PHE A 49 22.97 -10.16 -35.22
CA PHE A 49 23.45 -10.04 -33.85
C PHE A 49 24.09 -8.65 -33.59
N LYS A 50 24.96 -8.18 -34.49
CA LYS A 50 25.57 -6.84 -34.41
C LYS A 50 24.55 -5.71 -34.48
N LEU A 51 23.59 -5.81 -35.42
CA LEU A 51 22.50 -4.83 -35.50
C LEU A 51 21.62 -4.79 -34.23
N ASN A 52 21.40 -5.93 -33.60
CA ASN A 52 20.67 -5.99 -32.33
C ASN A 52 21.46 -5.36 -31.19
N ILE A 53 22.76 -5.56 -31.11
CA ILE A 53 23.63 -4.90 -30.12
C ILE A 53 23.62 -3.39 -30.33
N GLU A 54 23.79 -2.92 -31.58
CA GLU A 54 23.77 -1.49 -31.91
C GLU A 54 22.41 -0.85 -31.57
N LYS A 55 21.30 -1.49 -31.88
CA LYS A 55 19.95 -1.03 -31.52
C LYS A 55 19.74 -0.98 -30.00
N GLN A 56 20.15 -2.01 -29.27
CA GLN A 56 20.05 -2.03 -27.81
C GLN A 56 20.95 -0.96 -27.17
N SER A 57 22.15 -0.77 -27.67
CA SER A 57 23.07 0.29 -27.19
C SER A 57 22.52 1.67 -27.47
N ALA A 58 22.00 1.92 -28.68
CA ALA A 58 21.43 3.21 -29.08
C ALA A 58 20.15 3.54 -28.26
N SER A 59 19.25 2.58 -28.06
CA SER A 59 18.02 2.80 -27.27
C SER A 59 18.31 3.06 -25.80
N ALA A 60 19.23 2.31 -25.18
CA ALA A 60 19.57 2.48 -23.77
C ALA A 60 20.33 3.79 -23.48
N VAL A 61 21.10 4.31 -24.44
CA VAL A 61 21.83 5.58 -24.28
C VAL A 61 20.89 6.80 -24.29
N THR A 62 19.73 6.69 -24.91
CA THR A 62 18.80 7.82 -25.09
C THR A 62 17.64 7.85 -24.08
N ILE A 63 17.33 6.70 -23.43
CA ILE A 63 16.15 6.56 -22.59
C ILE A 63 16.31 7.33 -21.26
N THR A 64 15.32 8.16 -20.93
CA THR A 64 15.31 8.98 -19.72
C THR A 64 14.47 8.33 -18.61
N PHE A 65 14.57 8.81 -17.37
CA PHE A 65 13.66 8.41 -16.29
C PHE A 65 12.20 8.71 -16.62
N SER A 66 11.91 9.76 -17.39
CA SER A 66 10.55 10.08 -17.84
C SER A 66 9.99 9.03 -18.78
N ASP A 67 10.81 8.55 -19.72
CA ASP A 67 10.42 7.49 -20.67
C ASP A 67 10.18 6.17 -19.93
N ILE A 68 11.11 5.77 -19.05
CA ILE A 68 10.99 4.59 -18.19
C ILE A 68 9.73 4.66 -17.34
N TYR A 69 9.46 5.83 -16.73
CA TYR A 69 8.27 6.01 -15.91
C TYR A 69 6.98 5.83 -16.71
N THR A 70 6.92 6.40 -17.89
CA THR A 70 5.75 6.29 -18.78
C THR A 70 5.46 4.83 -19.12
N GLU A 71 6.46 4.08 -19.53
CA GLU A 71 6.30 2.65 -19.83
C GLU A 71 5.98 1.81 -18.58
N TYR A 72 6.69 2.07 -17.48
CA TYR A 72 6.40 1.45 -16.20
C TYR A 72 4.93 1.62 -15.83
N MET A 73 4.38 2.84 -15.97
CA MET A 73 2.99 3.13 -15.62
C MET A 73 1.99 2.52 -16.59
N VAL A 74 2.28 2.35 -17.87
CA VAL A 74 1.42 1.64 -18.83
C VAL A 74 1.17 0.19 -18.39
N ARG A 75 2.18 -0.48 -17.85
CA ARG A 75 2.06 -1.85 -17.31
C ARG A 75 1.49 -1.86 -15.90
N HIS A 76 2.08 -1.09 -15.01
CA HIS A 76 1.77 -1.11 -13.58
C HIS A 76 0.37 -0.57 -13.26
N SER A 77 -0.15 0.41 -14.01
CA SER A 77 -1.49 0.97 -13.77
C SER A 77 -2.63 -0.04 -13.94
N LYS A 78 -2.41 -1.11 -14.72
CA LYS A 78 -3.38 -2.19 -14.92
C LYS A 78 -3.53 -3.08 -13.67
N GLU A 79 -2.50 -3.15 -12.84
CA GLU A 79 -2.40 -4.04 -11.68
C GLU A 79 -2.77 -3.34 -10.36
N ILE A 80 -2.80 -2.01 -10.33
CA ILE A 80 -3.01 -1.24 -9.12
C ILE A 80 -4.28 -0.40 -9.17
N LYS A 81 -4.82 -0.07 -7.98
CA LYS A 81 -6.01 0.79 -7.85
C LYS A 81 -5.72 2.22 -8.29
N LYS A 82 -6.73 2.91 -8.86
CA LYS A 82 -6.65 4.32 -9.31
C LYS A 82 -5.95 5.25 -8.29
N GLN A 83 -6.26 5.10 -7.00
CA GLN A 83 -5.63 5.91 -5.96
C GLN A 83 -4.11 5.67 -5.83
N SER A 84 -3.65 4.44 -6.08
CA SER A 84 -2.22 4.12 -6.10
C SER A 84 -1.53 4.73 -7.31
N VAL A 85 -2.20 4.76 -8.48
CA VAL A 85 -1.74 5.47 -9.68
C VAL A 85 -1.51 6.96 -9.36
N ILE A 86 -2.52 7.63 -8.79
CA ILE A 86 -2.42 9.05 -8.43
C ILE A 86 -1.25 9.30 -7.46
N ARG A 87 -1.09 8.42 -6.46
CA ARG A 87 0.02 8.53 -5.50
C ARG A 87 1.38 8.36 -6.17
N THR A 88 1.53 7.38 -7.07
CA THR A 88 2.77 7.14 -7.81
C THR A 88 3.10 8.31 -8.72
N ASN A 89 2.10 8.89 -9.40
CA ASN A 89 2.28 10.11 -10.22
C ASN A 89 2.75 11.29 -9.36
N ASN A 90 2.20 11.46 -8.15
CA ASN A 90 2.64 12.53 -7.24
C ASN A 90 4.07 12.31 -6.70
N LEU A 91 4.49 11.05 -6.50
CA LEU A 91 5.88 10.75 -6.16
C LEU A 91 6.81 11.02 -7.34
N PHE A 92 6.43 10.66 -8.57
CA PHE A 92 7.24 10.91 -9.76
C PHE A 92 7.48 12.40 -9.99
N LYS A 93 6.49 13.27 -9.73
CA LYS A 93 6.68 14.72 -9.75
C LYS A 93 7.78 15.23 -8.81
N LYS A 94 8.22 14.41 -7.84
CA LYS A 94 9.32 14.77 -6.93
C LYS A 94 10.70 14.37 -7.48
N LEU A 95 10.73 13.67 -8.62
CA LEU A 95 11.94 13.34 -9.37
C LEU A 95 12.26 14.39 -10.46
N ASP A 96 11.71 15.61 -10.38
CA ASP A 96 11.80 16.63 -11.44
C ASP A 96 13.23 16.94 -11.86
N SER A 97 14.18 17.00 -10.93
CA SER A 97 15.59 17.31 -11.22
C SER A 97 16.30 16.21 -12.01
N ILE A 98 15.80 14.97 -11.92
CA ILE A 98 16.43 13.80 -12.56
C ILE A 98 15.61 13.19 -13.69
N LYS A 99 14.34 13.58 -13.86
CA LYS A 99 13.40 12.93 -14.81
C LYS A 99 13.90 12.94 -16.27
N ASN A 100 14.65 13.96 -16.67
CA ASN A 100 15.20 14.10 -18.02
C ASN A 100 16.63 13.55 -18.16
N ILE A 101 17.21 13.05 -17.07
CA ILE A 101 18.53 12.42 -17.13
C ILE A 101 18.40 11.07 -17.82
N LYS A 102 19.31 10.81 -18.76
CA LYS A 102 19.44 9.49 -19.38
C LYS A 102 19.84 8.47 -18.33
N ILE A 103 19.18 7.32 -18.29
CA ILE A 103 19.36 6.33 -17.21
C ILE A 103 20.81 5.89 -17.06
N ASN A 104 21.53 5.69 -18.17
CA ASN A 104 22.95 5.31 -18.17
C ASN A 104 23.89 6.41 -17.67
N ASN A 105 23.43 7.65 -17.63
CA ASN A 105 24.19 8.79 -17.13
C ASN A 105 23.89 9.11 -15.66
N PHE A 106 23.01 8.33 -15.04
CA PHE A 106 22.66 8.49 -13.62
C PHE A 106 23.66 7.74 -12.74
N ASP A 107 24.67 8.46 -12.29
CA ASP A 107 25.76 7.98 -11.44
C ASP A 107 25.56 8.39 -9.96
N ILE A 108 26.54 8.00 -9.13
CA ILE A 108 26.54 8.33 -7.69
C ILE A 108 26.56 9.83 -7.42
N THR A 109 27.24 10.62 -8.27
CA THR A 109 27.34 12.07 -8.13
C THR A 109 25.96 12.72 -8.31
N LYS A 110 25.23 12.33 -9.36
CA LYS A 110 23.87 12.82 -9.62
C LYS A 110 22.87 12.35 -8.56
N TYR A 111 23.05 11.12 -8.08
CA TYR A 111 22.25 10.63 -6.95
C TYR A 111 22.49 11.47 -5.69
N ASN A 112 23.74 11.78 -5.35
CA ASN A 112 24.06 12.57 -4.16
C ASN A 112 23.47 14.00 -4.26
N LEU A 113 23.52 14.63 -5.43
CA LEU A 113 22.86 15.91 -5.66
C LEU A 113 21.33 15.82 -5.47
N PHE A 114 20.71 14.80 -6.04
CA PHE A 114 19.28 14.54 -5.86
C PHE A 114 18.93 14.24 -4.40
N ARG A 115 19.76 13.48 -3.68
CA ARG A 115 19.57 13.19 -2.26
C ARG A 115 19.60 14.46 -1.42
N LYS A 116 20.58 15.35 -1.67
CA LYS A 116 20.69 16.65 -1.02
C LYS A 116 19.45 17.51 -1.26
N GLU A 117 18.93 17.54 -2.48
CA GLU A 117 17.67 18.23 -2.81
C GLU A 117 16.48 17.71 -2.00
N ILE A 118 16.37 16.38 -1.80
CA ILE A 118 15.31 15.79 -0.95
C ILE A 118 15.49 16.21 0.50
N GLU A 119 16.71 16.29 1.01
CA GLU A 119 17.04 16.73 2.38
C GLU A 119 16.63 18.20 2.60
N GLU A 120 16.96 19.07 1.65
CA GLU A 120 16.60 20.50 1.69
C GLU A 120 15.09 20.74 1.66
N ARG A 121 14.31 19.84 1.07
CA ARG A 121 12.84 19.91 1.05
C ARG A 121 12.16 19.56 2.37
N ASN A 122 12.91 19.17 3.40
CA ASN A 122 12.43 18.85 4.75
C ASN A 122 11.23 17.86 4.78
N TYR A 123 11.25 16.86 3.89
CA TYR A 123 10.24 15.80 3.93
C TYR A 123 10.42 14.91 5.16
N THR A 124 9.31 14.36 5.67
CA THR A 124 9.43 13.29 6.67
C THR A 124 10.23 12.11 6.10
N PRO A 125 11.08 11.43 6.88
CA PRO A 125 11.89 10.28 6.43
C PRO A 125 11.05 9.22 5.70
N ASN A 126 9.84 8.93 6.21
CA ASN A 126 8.91 8.00 5.57
C ASN A 126 8.45 8.46 4.18
N TYR A 127 8.22 9.76 3.98
CA TYR A 127 7.84 10.28 2.66
C TYR A 127 9.02 10.30 1.70
N ALA A 128 10.20 10.73 2.14
CA ALA A 128 11.43 10.70 1.38
C ALA A 128 11.78 9.27 0.93
N ASN A 129 11.64 8.28 1.82
CA ASN A 129 11.87 6.87 1.50
C ASN A 129 10.88 6.33 0.45
N LYS A 130 9.65 6.84 0.37
CA LYS A 130 8.72 6.49 -0.73
C LYS A 130 9.20 7.03 -2.08
N ILE A 131 9.81 8.21 -2.12
CA ILE A 131 10.42 8.77 -3.34
C ILE A 131 11.60 7.89 -3.77
N LEU A 132 12.51 7.56 -2.84
CA LEU A 132 13.64 6.67 -3.11
C LEU A 132 13.18 5.27 -3.56
N SER A 133 12.11 4.73 -2.97
CA SER A 133 11.55 3.44 -3.39
C SER A 133 10.98 3.47 -4.81
N LEU A 134 10.43 4.60 -5.26
CA LEU A 134 10.03 4.76 -6.67
C LEU A 134 11.26 4.81 -7.57
N LEU A 135 12.28 5.59 -7.20
CA LEU A 135 13.54 5.67 -7.95
C LEU A 135 14.17 4.27 -8.13
N LYS A 136 14.31 3.50 -7.03
CA LYS A 136 14.82 2.12 -7.10
C LYS A 136 14.03 1.27 -8.08
N ARG A 137 12.70 1.29 -8.01
CA ARG A 137 11.83 0.51 -8.92
C ARG A 137 12.00 0.92 -10.39
N LEU A 138 12.21 2.19 -10.69
CA LEU A 138 12.46 2.64 -12.06
C LEU A 138 13.82 2.15 -12.58
N ILE A 139 14.86 2.14 -11.73
CA ILE A 139 16.17 1.59 -12.07
C ILE A 139 16.08 0.07 -12.28
N GLU A 140 15.42 -0.65 -11.39
CA GLU A 140 15.17 -2.10 -11.53
C GLU A 140 14.38 -2.42 -12.80
N TYR A 141 13.36 -1.62 -13.11
CA TYR A 141 12.58 -1.76 -14.34
C TYR A 141 13.46 -1.56 -15.58
N SER A 142 14.31 -0.53 -15.58
CA SER A 142 15.21 -0.27 -16.70
C SER A 142 16.27 -1.36 -16.85
N ASN A 143 16.79 -1.89 -15.76
CA ASN A 143 17.70 -3.04 -15.79
C ASN A 143 17.01 -4.26 -16.43
N LYS A 144 15.80 -4.57 -15.97
CA LYS A 144 15.04 -5.74 -16.44
C LYS A 144 14.70 -5.70 -17.93
N TYR A 145 14.31 -4.54 -18.46
CA TYR A 145 13.78 -4.41 -19.82
C TYR A 145 14.76 -3.83 -20.83
N TYR A 146 15.77 -3.09 -20.36
CA TYR A 146 16.75 -2.39 -21.20
C TYR A 146 18.20 -2.77 -20.88
N ASN A 147 18.40 -3.74 -19.96
CA ASN A 147 19.70 -4.21 -19.54
C ASN A 147 20.66 -3.08 -19.09
N THR A 148 20.11 -2.06 -18.43
CA THR A 148 20.88 -0.95 -17.85
C THR A 148 21.50 -1.36 -16.51
N SER A 149 22.48 -0.56 -16.00
CA SER A 149 23.08 -0.85 -14.70
C SER A 149 22.12 -0.54 -13.54
N ASP A 150 22.00 -1.46 -12.59
CA ASP A 150 21.32 -1.28 -11.32
C ASP A 150 22.27 -1.09 -10.13
N ARG A 151 23.60 -1.02 -10.38
CA ARG A 151 24.65 -0.91 -9.34
C ARG A 151 24.42 0.24 -8.38
N ILE A 152 23.82 1.35 -8.85
CA ILE A 152 23.52 2.54 -8.04
C ILE A 152 22.55 2.23 -6.89
N ILE A 153 21.70 1.22 -6.99
CA ILE A 153 20.70 0.85 -5.97
C ILE A 153 21.36 0.55 -4.62
N LYS A 154 22.58 -0.01 -4.63
CA LYS A 154 23.36 -0.34 -3.42
C LYS A 154 23.72 0.91 -2.60
N PHE A 155 23.78 2.06 -3.23
CA PHE A 155 24.12 3.34 -2.62
C PHE A 155 22.90 4.17 -2.23
N ILE A 156 21.69 3.71 -2.58
CA ILE A 156 20.44 4.40 -2.25
C ILE A 156 20.00 3.96 -0.85
N ASP A 157 20.51 4.62 0.18
CA ASP A 157 20.13 4.36 1.56
C ASP A 157 18.86 5.10 1.97
N ASN A 158 18.08 4.46 2.82
CA ASN A 158 16.90 5.08 3.40
C ASN A 158 17.27 6.19 4.40
N PHE A 159 16.48 7.26 4.42
CA PHE A 159 16.54 8.25 5.47
C PHE A 159 16.13 7.63 6.80
N LYS A 160 16.93 7.86 7.84
CA LYS A 160 16.63 7.44 9.21
C LYS A 160 15.92 8.57 9.94
N SER A 161 14.99 8.24 10.82
CA SER A 161 14.44 9.22 11.75
C SER A 161 15.47 9.46 12.84
N VAL A 162 15.90 10.72 13.03
CA VAL A 162 16.84 11.10 14.09
C VAL A 162 16.17 10.96 15.46
N ASN A 163 14.83 11.08 15.52
CA ASN A 163 14.04 10.93 16.74
C ASN A 163 13.10 9.72 16.56
N GLU A 164 13.57 8.53 16.90
CA GLU A 164 12.71 7.37 17.16
C GLU A 164 12.02 7.49 18.53
N PHE A 165 11.45 8.64 18.88
CA PHE A 165 10.32 8.63 19.79
C PHE A 165 9.21 7.95 18.97
N LYS A 166 9.04 6.64 19.16
CA LYS A 166 7.80 5.96 18.73
C LYS A 166 6.69 6.81 19.30
N ASN A 167 6.01 7.58 18.43
CA ASN A 167 4.81 8.28 18.86
C ASN A 167 3.93 7.23 19.55
N GLU A 168 3.75 7.40 20.86
CA GLU A 168 2.91 6.51 21.63
C GLU A 168 1.58 6.38 20.91
N MET A 169 1.13 5.14 20.77
CA MET A 169 -0.10 4.84 20.06
C MET A 169 -1.27 5.38 20.89
N LYS A 170 -1.93 6.42 20.37
CA LYS A 170 -3.11 6.99 21.00
C LYS A 170 -4.32 6.11 20.76
N PHE A 171 -5.07 5.84 21.79
CA PHE A 171 -6.35 5.12 21.73
C PHE A 171 -7.23 5.56 22.90
N PHE A 172 -8.53 5.38 22.82
CA PHE A 172 -9.44 5.60 23.94
C PHE A 172 -9.49 4.38 24.84
N THR A 173 -9.40 4.59 26.14
CA THR A 173 -9.86 3.63 27.14
C THR A 173 -11.38 3.48 27.06
N TYR A 174 -11.95 2.57 27.81
CA TYR A 174 -13.42 2.42 27.87
C TYR A 174 -14.07 3.67 28.45
N GLU A 175 -13.52 4.22 29.51
CA GLU A 175 -13.99 5.42 30.20
C GLU A 175 -13.92 6.65 29.30
N GLU A 176 -12.79 6.87 28.62
CA GLU A 176 -12.63 7.96 27.65
C GLU A 176 -13.61 7.84 26.48
N TYR A 177 -13.83 6.60 25.98
CA TYR A 177 -14.82 6.39 24.93
C TYR A 177 -16.24 6.68 25.41
N LYS A 178 -16.61 6.29 26.63
CA LYS A 178 -17.93 6.60 27.21
C LYS A 178 -18.13 8.10 27.34
N ALA A 179 -17.19 8.83 27.89
CA ALA A 179 -17.25 10.28 27.96
C ALA A 179 -17.40 10.91 26.58
N PHE A 180 -16.63 10.41 25.57
CA PHE A 180 -16.74 10.82 24.18
C PHE A 180 -18.15 10.50 23.57
N GLU A 181 -18.68 9.29 23.81
CA GLU A 181 -20.00 8.88 23.30
C GLU A 181 -21.13 9.71 23.88
N ASP A 182 -21.06 10.10 25.17
CA ASP A 182 -22.14 10.78 25.89
C ASP A 182 -22.38 12.19 25.38
N VAL A 183 -21.36 12.89 24.91
CA VAL A 183 -21.50 14.24 24.33
C VAL A 183 -22.05 14.25 22.89
N ILE A 184 -22.24 13.08 22.26
CA ILE A 184 -22.74 13.01 20.89
C ILE A 184 -24.25 12.95 20.86
N ASN A 185 -24.87 14.00 20.36
CA ASN A 185 -26.34 14.07 20.21
C ASN A 185 -26.83 13.59 18.84
N GLU A 186 -25.99 13.70 17.80
CA GLU A 186 -26.38 13.28 16.46
C GLU A 186 -26.32 11.76 16.31
N ILE A 187 -27.45 11.15 16.04
CA ILE A 187 -27.63 9.68 16.00
C ILE A 187 -26.71 9.00 14.96
N ASP A 188 -26.51 9.62 13.79
CA ASP A 188 -25.60 9.12 12.74
C ASP A 188 -24.17 8.99 13.25
N TYR A 189 -23.66 10.07 13.86
CA TYR A 189 -22.28 10.10 14.36
C TYR A 189 -22.10 9.22 15.58
N LYS A 190 -23.07 9.23 16.49
CA LYS A 190 -23.06 8.35 17.66
C LYS A 190 -22.94 6.89 17.25
N THR A 191 -23.81 6.44 16.34
CA THR A 191 -23.80 5.06 15.84
C THR A 191 -22.53 4.77 15.01
N PHE A 192 -22.05 5.74 14.22
CA PHE A 192 -20.81 5.60 13.46
C PHE A 192 -19.58 5.35 14.35
N PHE A 193 -19.40 6.16 15.39
CA PHE A 193 -18.28 5.97 16.32
C PHE A 193 -18.45 4.72 17.18
N THR A 194 -19.70 4.33 17.54
CA THR A 194 -19.96 3.06 18.21
C THR A 194 -19.47 1.86 17.40
N ILE A 195 -19.75 1.81 16.11
CA ILE A 195 -19.23 0.75 15.22
C ILE A 195 -17.71 0.78 15.13
N LEU A 196 -17.10 1.97 15.01
CA LEU A 196 -15.63 2.06 14.96
C LEU A 196 -14.98 1.55 16.24
N TYR A 197 -15.54 1.89 17.39
CA TYR A 197 -14.99 1.53 18.70
C TYR A 197 -15.19 0.04 19.02
N TYR A 198 -16.41 -0.49 18.91
CA TYR A 198 -16.69 -1.87 19.31
C TYR A 198 -16.39 -2.92 18.24
N MET A 199 -16.40 -2.55 16.96
CA MET A 199 -16.18 -3.50 15.86
C MET A 199 -14.88 -3.26 15.10
N GLY A 200 -14.15 -2.18 15.37
CA GLY A 200 -12.81 -1.92 14.80
C GLY A 200 -12.78 -1.78 13.28
N LEU A 201 -13.88 -1.35 12.65
CA LEU A 201 -13.91 -1.13 11.20
C LEU A 201 -12.95 -0.02 10.80
N ARG A 202 -12.37 -0.17 9.59
CA ARG A 202 -11.69 0.97 8.97
C ARG A 202 -12.71 2.04 8.60
N GLN A 203 -12.34 3.33 8.67
CA GLN A 203 -13.24 4.43 8.31
C GLN A 203 -13.93 4.20 6.96
N GLY A 204 -13.19 3.85 5.92
CA GLY A 204 -13.76 3.60 4.60
C GLY A 204 -14.66 2.36 4.53
N GLU A 205 -14.44 1.34 5.37
CA GLU A 205 -15.33 0.19 5.51
C GLU A 205 -16.67 0.65 6.12
N ALA A 206 -16.62 1.37 7.25
CA ALA A 206 -17.81 1.90 7.90
C ALA A 206 -18.62 2.87 6.99
N GLN A 207 -17.95 3.80 6.29
CA GLN A 207 -18.61 4.70 5.35
C GLN A 207 -19.25 3.99 4.16
N ALA A 208 -18.75 2.81 3.77
CA ALA A 208 -19.29 2.05 2.65
C ALA A 208 -20.46 1.15 3.02
N LEU A 209 -20.75 0.94 4.31
CA LEU A 209 -21.83 0.08 4.75
C LEU A 209 -23.18 0.57 4.25
N THR A 210 -23.97 -0.37 3.73
CA THR A 210 -25.38 -0.19 3.40
C THR A 210 -26.23 -1.08 4.30
N TRP A 211 -27.53 -0.82 4.39
CA TRP A 211 -28.42 -1.66 5.20
C TRP A 211 -28.53 -3.10 4.69
N ASN A 212 -28.17 -3.36 3.43
CA ASN A 212 -28.06 -4.72 2.88
C ASN A 212 -26.87 -5.52 3.47
N ASP A 213 -25.86 -4.84 4.05
CA ASP A 213 -24.72 -5.48 4.65
C ASP A 213 -24.98 -5.91 6.10
N ILE A 214 -26.15 -5.57 6.66
CA ILE A 214 -26.49 -5.77 8.08
C ILE A 214 -27.69 -6.68 8.23
N ASN A 215 -27.51 -7.81 8.88
CA ASN A 215 -28.59 -8.68 9.32
C ASN A 215 -28.81 -8.50 10.82
N LEU A 216 -29.83 -7.70 11.19
CA LEU A 216 -30.15 -7.41 12.60
C LEU A 216 -30.81 -8.59 13.33
N ILE A 217 -31.38 -9.57 12.60
CA ILE A 217 -31.99 -10.77 13.18
C ILE A 217 -30.90 -11.75 13.59
N ARG A 218 -29.96 -12.05 12.67
CA ARG A 218 -28.79 -12.92 12.95
C ARG A 218 -27.67 -12.21 13.69
N GLN A 219 -27.77 -10.89 13.85
CA GLN A 219 -26.72 -10.02 14.40
C GLN A 219 -25.38 -10.19 13.66
N GLU A 220 -25.42 -10.12 12.33
CA GLU A 220 -24.24 -10.27 11.46
C GLU A 220 -24.04 -9.03 10.60
N LEU A 221 -22.78 -8.64 10.44
CA LEU A 221 -22.33 -7.52 9.60
C LEU A 221 -21.32 -8.00 8.57
N ASN A 222 -21.61 -7.79 7.29
CA ASN A 222 -20.75 -8.14 6.17
C ASN A 222 -19.88 -6.95 5.76
N ILE A 223 -18.56 -7.12 5.82
CA ILE A 223 -17.57 -6.13 5.39
C ILE A 223 -16.96 -6.63 4.10
N ASN A 224 -17.39 -6.09 2.96
CA ASN A 224 -17.00 -6.54 1.62
C ASN A 224 -16.62 -5.39 0.68
N LYS A 225 -16.67 -4.14 1.16
CA LYS A 225 -16.41 -2.94 0.37
C LYS A 225 -15.78 -1.83 1.21
N THR A 226 -15.15 -0.89 0.54
CA THR A 226 -14.58 0.30 1.17
C THR A 226 -14.82 1.52 0.29
N LEU A 227 -15.07 2.66 0.94
CA LEU A 227 -15.30 3.95 0.30
C LEU A 227 -14.04 4.80 0.37
N THR A 228 -13.76 5.54 -0.70
CA THR A 228 -12.74 6.58 -0.74
C THR A 228 -13.27 7.84 -1.39
N THR A 229 -12.88 8.99 -0.87
CA THR A 229 -13.21 10.33 -1.41
C THR A 229 -11.98 11.00 -2.05
N LYS A 230 -10.86 10.28 -2.17
CA LYS A 230 -9.55 10.84 -2.55
C LYS A 230 -9.27 10.77 -4.06
N ILE A 231 -10.28 10.51 -4.88
CA ILE A 231 -10.14 10.51 -6.35
C ILE A 231 -10.67 11.84 -6.87
N ARG A 232 -9.79 12.62 -7.50
CA ARG A 232 -10.15 13.93 -8.06
C ARG A 232 -11.24 13.77 -9.14
N GLY A 233 -12.29 14.57 -9.05
CA GLY A 233 -13.44 14.52 -9.98
C GLY A 233 -14.54 13.53 -9.56
N GLU A 234 -14.31 12.67 -8.58
CA GLU A 234 -15.33 11.77 -8.05
C GLU A 234 -15.75 12.21 -6.65
N LYS A 235 -17.07 12.29 -6.38
CA LYS A 235 -17.59 12.61 -5.04
C LYS A 235 -17.18 11.53 -4.02
N TRP A 236 -17.26 10.26 -4.43
CA TRP A 236 -16.77 9.06 -3.71
C TRP A 236 -16.64 7.91 -4.71
N THR A 237 -15.84 6.92 -4.34
CA THR A 237 -15.69 5.67 -5.09
C THR A 237 -15.78 4.51 -4.11
N ILE A 238 -16.63 3.53 -4.41
CA ILE A 238 -16.68 2.26 -3.69
C ILE A 238 -15.78 1.25 -4.42
N SER A 239 -14.97 0.55 -3.68
CA SER A 239 -14.12 -0.51 -4.22
C SER A 239 -14.12 -1.73 -3.31
N THR A 240 -13.82 -2.89 -3.88
CA THR A 240 -13.55 -4.11 -3.10
C THR A 240 -12.34 -3.89 -2.19
N PRO A 241 -12.25 -4.58 -1.06
CA PRO A 241 -11.07 -4.56 -0.21
C PRO A 241 -9.80 -4.97 -0.96
N LYS A 242 -8.62 -4.61 -0.43
CA LYS A 242 -7.34 -4.91 -1.08
C LYS A 242 -6.92 -6.38 -0.97
N THR A 243 -7.40 -7.08 0.05
CA THR A 243 -7.01 -8.47 0.35
C THR A 243 -8.24 -9.30 0.65
N LYS A 244 -8.18 -10.61 0.39
CA LYS A 244 -9.26 -11.56 0.72
C LYS A 244 -9.63 -11.51 2.22
N ASN A 245 -8.66 -11.37 3.11
CA ASN A 245 -8.87 -11.28 4.56
C ASN A 245 -9.60 -10.01 5.02
N SER A 246 -9.68 -8.99 4.16
CA SER A 246 -10.47 -7.78 4.46
C SER A 246 -11.96 -7.97 4.22
N THR A 247 -12.37 -9.00 3.47
CA THR A 247 -13.77 -9.42 3.36
C THR A 247 -14.07 -10.39 4.49
N ARG A 248 -14.98 -10.01 5.36
CA ARG A 248 -15.31 -10.77 6.56
C ARG A 248 -16.73 -10.50 7.03
N THR A 249 -17.33 -11.49 7.69
CA THR A 249 -18.59 -11.34 8.44
C THR A 249 -18.25 -11.32 9.93
N LEU A 250 -18.74 -10.31 10.63
CA LEU A 250 -18.55 -10.15 12.06
C LEU A 250 -19.89 -10.27 12.79
N PRO A 251 -19.93 -10.95 13.97
CA PRO A 251 -21.07 -10.88 14.87
C PRO A 251 -21.21 -9.44 15.41
N ILE A 252 -22.43 -8.94 15.49
CA ILE A 252 -22.73 -7.61 15.97
C ILE A 252 -22.98 -7.66 17.48
N PRO A 253 -22.19 -6.97 18.33
CA PRO A 253 -22.46 -6.85 19.76
C PRO A 253 -23.83 -6.22 20.03
N LYS A 254 -24.51 -6.62 21.12
CA LYS A 254 -25.85 -6.13 21.50
C LYS A 254 -25.92 -4.61 21.49
N ILE A 255 -24.95 -3.92 22.07
CA ILE A 255 -24.86 -2.44 22.12
C ILE A 255 -24.87 -1.82 20.71
N VAL A 256 -24.15 -2.41 19.76
CA VAL A 256 -24.11 -1.96 18.37
C VAL A 256 -25.43 -2.26 17.65
N ALA A 257 -26.02 -3.45 17.89
CA ALA A 257 -27.29 -3.85 17.30
C ALA A 257 -28.43 -2.93 17.73
N GLU A 258 -28.47 -2.53 18.99
CA GLU A 258 -29.47 -1.57 19.51
C GLU A 258 -29.32 -0.20 18.85
N ARG A 259 -28.09 0.33 18.78
CA ARG A 259 -27.82 1.60 18.07
C ARG A 259 -28.25 1.55 16.61
N LEU A 260 -27.94 0.46 15.91
CA LEU A 260 -28.36 0.27 14.50
C LEU A 260 -29.88 0.16 14.34
N LYS A 261 -30.60 -0.51 15.28
CA LYS A 261 -32.05 -0.57 15.26
C LYS A 261 -32.68 0.85 15.41
N ILE A 262 -32.16 1.63 16.36
CA ILE A 262 -32.62 3.01 16.58
C ILE A 262 -32.35 3.87 15.34
N LEU A 263 -31.15 3.79 14.76
CA LEU A 263 -30.78 4.52 13.54
C LEU A 263 -31.68 4.12 12.35
N LYS A 264 -31.93 2.82 12.17
CA LYS A 264 -32.80 2.31 11.09
C LYS A 264 -34.25 2.82 11.24
N LYS A 265 -34.77 2.81 12.47
CA LYS A 265 -36.12 3.38 12.77
C LYS A 265 -36.17 4.88 12.47
N TYR A 266 -35.13 5.64 12.88
CA TYR A 266 -35.00 7.07 12.57
C TYR A 266 -35.06 7.33 11.07
N TYR A 267 -34.32 6.60 10.23
CA TYR A 267 -34.32 6.77 8.79
C TYR A 267 -35.65 6.39 8.17
N LYS A 268 -36.31 5.30 8.60
CA LYS A 268 -37.63 4.90 8.13
C LYS A 268 -38.69 5.93 8.43
N ASN A 269 -38.64 6.58 9.59
CA ASN A 269 -39.60 7.61 9.98
C ASN A 269 -39.35 8.94 9.26
N LYS A 270 -38.09 9.26 8.99
CA LYS A 270 -37.69 10.52 8.38
C LYS A 270 -37.87 10.55 6.85
N TYR A 271 -37.75 9.39 6.19
CA TYR A 271 -37.72 9.29 4.74
C TYR A 271 -38.71 8.23 4.27
N SER A 272 -39.76 8.67 3.55
CA SER A 272 -40.80 7.79 2.98
C SER A 272 -40.24 6.81 1.93
N ASP A 273 -39.17 7.20 1.25
CA ASP A 273 -38.49 6.43 0.21
C ASP A 273 -37.25 5.65 0.74
N PHE A 274 -37.21 5.38 2.05
CA PHE A 274 -36.14 4.61 2.66
C PHE A 274 -35.92 3.27 1.95
N ASN A 275 -34.65 3.00 1.60
CA ASN A 275 -34.24 1.78 0.91
C ASN A 275 -33.03 1.13 1.58
N SER A 276 -33.01 -0.19 1.61
CA SER A 276 -31.89 -0.96 2.19
C SER A 276 -30.57 -0.81 1.42
N ALA A 277 -30.58 -0.32 0.20
CA ALA A 277 -29.37 0.03 -0.55
C ALA A 277 -28.71 1.35 -0.10
N TRP A 278 -29.40 2.14 0.75
CA TRP A 278 -28.82 3.37 1.29
C TRP A 278 -27.67 3.08 2.25
N PHE A 279 -26.76 4.04 2.36
CA PHE A 279 -25.69 3.98 3.35
C PHE A 279 -26.28 3.96 4.76
N VAL A 280 -25.68 3.17 5.63
CA VAL A 280 -26.05 3.11 7.05
C VAL A 280 -25.85 4.46 7.71
N PHE A 281 -24.78 5.16 7.32
CA PHE A 281 -24.41 6.47 7.86
C PHE A 281 -24.52 7.54 6.76
N GLY A 282 -25.47 8.47 6.92
CA GLY A 282 -25.71 9.57 6.01
C GLY A 282 -26.87 9.35 5.00
N GLY A 283 -27.46 8.16 4.95
CA GLY A 283 -28.64 7.87 4.14
C GLY A 283 -28.37 7.72 2.65
N LYS A 284 -28.94 8.57 1.78
CA LYS A 284 -28.70 8.54 0.32
C LYS A 284 -27.23 8.77 -0.07
N PHE A 285 -26.50 9.50 0.76
CA PHE A 285 -25.09 9.86 0.55
C PHE A 285 -24.27 9.47 1.77
N PRO A 286 -23.03 9.00 1.59
CA PRO A 286 -22.19 8.62 2.71
C PRO A 286 -21.72 9.85 3.51
N LEU A 287 -21.45 9.69 4.80
CA LEU A 287 -20.85 10.73 5.61
C LEU A 287 -19.50 11.17 5.00
N LYS A 288 -19.28 12.49 4.93
CA LYS A 288 -18.03 13.06 4.40
C LYS A 288 -16.89 12.90 5.40
N GLU A 289 -15.71 12.45 4.92
CA GLU A 289 -14.50 12.27 5.73
C GLU A 289 -14.14 13.54 6.52
N THR A 290 -14.17 14.71 5.85
CA THR A 290 -13.86 16.00 6.48
C THR A 290 -14.82 16.36 7.61
N THR A 291 -16.11 16.06 7.44
CA THR A 291 -17.12 16.31 8.46
C THR A 291 -16.97 15.36 9.64
N ILE A 292 -16.71 14.06 9.38
CA ILE A 292 -16.41 13.08 10.44
C ILE A 292 -15.23 13.56 11.29
N CYS A 293 -14.13 14.00 10.66
CA CYS A 293 -12.95 14.49 11.38
C CYS A 293 -13.26 15.75 12.21
N LYS A 294 -13.99 16.71 11.63
CA LYS A 294 -14.38 17.94 12.36
C LYS A 294 -15.27 17.62 13.56
N LYS A 295 -16.30 16.78 13.37
CA LYS A 295 -17.23 16.36 14.44
C LYS A 295 -16.46 15.62 15.54
N LYS A 296 -15.63 14.63 15.18
CA LYS A 296 -14.78 13.90 16.13
C LYS A 296 -13.92 14.87 16.99
N ASN A 297 -13.25 15.83 16.34
CA ASN A 297 -12.40 16.78 17.06
C ASN A 297 -13.22 17.65 18.03
N ASN A 298 -14.45 18.05 17.63
CA ASN A 298 -15.32 18.81 18.51
C ASN A 298 -15.81 17.97 19.70
N TYR A 299 -16.23 16.72 19.46
CA TYR A 299 -16.66 15.83 20.54
C TYR A 299 -15.52 15.51 21.53
N CYS A 300 -14.28 15.31 21.04
CA CYS A 300 -13.13 15.15 21.94
C CYS A 300 -12.93 16.37 22.85
N LYS A 301 -13.12 17.59 22.33
CA LYS A 301 -13.03 18.81 23.13
C LYS A 301 -14.17 18.93 24.16
N LEU A 302 -15.41 18.60 23.75
CA LEU A 302 -16.55 18.65 24.65
C LEU A 302 -16.50 17.62 25.77
N ALA A 303 -15.91 16.46 25.49
CA ALA A 303 -15.75 15.36 26.45
C ALA A 303 -14.48 15.49 27.29
N ASP A 304 -13.64 16.49 27.03
CA ASP A 304 -12.32 16.66 27.64
C ASP A 304 -11.43 15.40 27.55
N VAL A 305 -11.47 14.72 26.39
CA VAL A 305 -10.63 13.55 26.14
C VAL A 305 -9.56 13.84 25.10
N GLN A 306 -8.51 13.01 25.07
CA GLN A 306 -7.41 13.17 24.14
C GLN A 306 -7.85 13.17 22.66
N GLN A 307 -7.16 13.95 21.84
CA GLN A 307 -7.37 13.95 20.40
C GLN A 307 -6.72 12.71 19.76
N ILE A 308 -7.55 11.83 19.19
CA ILE A 308 -7.09 10.66 18.44
C ILE A 308 -7.48 10.77 16.97
N ARG A 309 -6.81 10.03 16.06
CA ARG A 309 -7.21 9.94 14.66
C ARG A 309 -8.41 9.00 14.52
N ILE A 310 -9.17 9.10 13.44
CA ILE A 310 -10.27 8.14 13.18
C ILE A 310 -9.77 6.70 13.12
N HIS A 311 -8.56 6.46 12.62
CA HIS A 311 -7.99 5.10 12.59
C HIS A 311 -7.68 4.57 13.99
N ASP A 312 -7.46 5.43 14.95
CA ASP A 312 -7.10 5.03 16.31
C ASP A 312 -8.30 4.46 17.09
N PHE A 313 -9.55 4.66 16.64
CA PHE A 313 -10.71 3.90 17.14
C PHE A 313 -10.54 2.39 16.95
N ARG A 314 -9.89 1.99 15.87
CA ARG A 314 -9.57 0.59 15.62
C ARG A 314 -8.47 0.08 16.59
N HIS A 315 -7.54 0.95 16.98
CA HIS A 315 -6.59 0.67 18.04
C HIS A 315 -7.30 0.55 19.39
N SER A 316 -8.27 1.43 19.66
CA SER A 316 -9.12 1.35 20.86
C SER A 316 -9.90 0.02 20.92
N CYS A 317 -10.49 -0.41 19.80
CA CYS A 317 -11.16 -1.71 19.69
C CYS A 317 -10.20 -2.87 20.01
N ALA A 318 -9.00 -2.86 19.43
CA ALA A 318 -8.02 -3.91 19.68
C ALA A 318 -7.60 -3.95 21.15
N SER A 319 -7.32 -2.78 21.76
CA SER A 319 -6.99 -2.66 23.17
C SER A 319 -8.14 -3.17 24.06
N LEU A 320 -9.38 -2.80 23.75
CA LEU A 320 -10.57 -3.28 24.45
C LEU A 320 -10.64 -4.82 24.41
N LEU A 321 -10.50 -5.44 23.23
CA LEU A 321 -10.58 -6.89 23.08
C LEU A 321 -9.45 -7.62 23.82
N ILE A 322 -8.23 -7.08 23.76
CA ILE A 322 -7.08 -7.64 24.48
C ILE A 322 -7.31 -7.58 25.99
N ASN A 323 -7.74 -6.42 26.52
CA ASN A 323 -8.04 -6.26 27.93
C ASN A 323 -9.20 -7.18 28.41
N GLN A 324 -10.06 -7.63 27.48
CA GLN A 324 -11.08 -8.64 27.76
C GLN A 324 -10.58 -10.08 27.58
N GLY A 325 -9.26 -10.29 27.45
CA GLY A 325 -8.63 -11.60 27.37
C GLY A 325 -8.64 -12.25 25.98
N ALA A 326 -8.97 -11.51 24.91
CA ALA A 326 -8.92 -12.05 23.56
C ALA A 326 -7.46 -12.23 23.09
N SER A 327 -7.15 -13.43 22.54
CA SER A 327 -5.83 -13.69 21.97
C SER A 327 -5.51 -12.79 20.78
N ILE A 328 -4.23 -12.47 20.56
CA ILE A 328 -3.76 -11.67 19.40
C ILE A 328 -4.25 -12.24 18.07
N ALA A 329 -4.28 -13.58 17.95
CA ALA A 329 -4.76 -14.25 16.73
C ALA A 329 -6.23 -13.94 16.47
N LEU A 330 -7.07 -14.00 17.52
CA LEU A 330 -8.48 -13.68 17.43
C LEU A 330 -8.72 -12.19 17.11
N VAL A 331 -8.01 -11.28 17.78
CA VAL A 331 -8.05 -9.83 17.50
C VAL A 331 -7.63 -9.55 16.06
N SER A 332 -6.55 -10.15 15.58
CA SER A 332 -6.08 -10.00 14.20
C SER A 332 -7.14 -10.45 13.18
N LYS A 333 -7.79 -11.59 13.42
CA LYS A 333 -8.89 -12.13 12.60
C LYS A 333 -10.11 -11.21 12.64
N TYR A 334 -10.52 -10.76 13.81
CA TYR A 334 -11.66 -9.84 14.01
C TYR A 334 -11.46 -8.53 13.26
N LEU A 335 -10.29 -7.95 13.38
CA LEU A 335 -9.92 -6.73 12.68
C LEU A 335 -9.71 -6.95 11.17
N GLY A 336 -9.44 -8.16 10.69
CA GLY A 336 -9.14 -8.45 9.28
C GLY A 336 -7.75 -7.93 8.88
N HIS A 337 -6.72 -8.21 9.68
CA HIS A 337 -5.33 -8.01 9.31
C HIS A 337 -4.87 -9.17 8.42
N SER A 338 -4.15 -8.84 7.34
CA SER A 338 -3.60 -9.85 6.42
C SER A 338 -2.41 -10.61 7.02
N ASN A 339 -1.75 -10.02 8.02
CA ASN A 339 -0.63 -10.60 8.74
C ASN A 339 -0.80 -10.33 10.25
N ILE A 340 -0.73 -11.39 11.04
CA ILE A 340 -0.81 -11.33 12.51
C ILE A 340 0.30 -10.47 13.12
N SER A 341 1.48 -10.41 12.47
CA SER A 341 2.61 -9.59 12.91
C SER A 341 2.24 -8.11 13.05
N ILE A 342 1.27 -7.61 12.28
CA ILE A 342 0.78 -6.24 12.40
C ILE A 342 0.16 -6.03 13.77
N THR A 343 -0.67 -6.97 14.23
CA THR A 343 -1.32 -6.93 15.55
C THR A 343 -0.28 -7.17 16.65
N LEU A 344 0.57 -8.17 16.49
CA LEU A 344 1.61 -8.52 17.46
C LEU A 344 2.53 -7.31 17.72
N ASN A 345 3.17 -6.76 16.69
CA ASN A 345 4.12 -5.65 16.82
C ASN A 345 3.48 -4.38 17.40
N THR A 346 2.16 -4.21 17.19
CA THR A 346 1.44 -3.03 17.66
C THR A 346 1.04 -3.14 19.12
N TYR A 347 0.68 -4.35 19.60
CA TYR A 347 0.03 -4.54 20.90
C TYR A 347 0.84 -5.40 21.88
N THR A 348 2.08 -5.78 21.56
CA THR A 348 2.94 -6.62 22.43
C THR A 348 3.13 -6.04 23.83
N HIS A 349 3.13 -4.70 23.93
CA HIS A 349 3.33 -4.03 25.21
C HIS A 349 2.19 -4.26 26.23
N PHE A 350 0.97 -4.59 25.77
CA PHE A 350 -0.16 -4.94 26.65
C PHE A 350 0.04 -6.28 27.36
N TYR A 351 0.88 -7.16 26.83
CA TYR A 351 1.14 -8.49 27.40
C TYR A 351 2.28 -8.53 28.42
N LYS A 352 2.98 -7.39 28.67
CA LYS A 352 4.04 -7.38 29.68
C LYS A 352 3.50 -7.60 31.09
N SER A 353 2.28 -7.15 31.38
CA SER A 353 1.60 -7.40 32.65
C SER A 353 1.11 -8.84 32.81
N GLU A 354 0.78 -9.52 31.72
CA GLU A 354 0.29 -10.91 31.73
C GLU A 354 1.38 -11.94 32.07
N LEU A 355 2.67 -11.62 31.87
CA LEU A 355 3.75 -12.50 32.29
C LEU A 355 3.74 -12.73 33.82
N ILE A 356 3.39 -11.69 34.60
CA ILE A 356 3.23 -11.79 36.05
C ILE A 356 2.00 -12.66 36.40
N ASP A 357 0.93 -12.53 35.63
CA ASP A 357 -0.30 -13.31 35.85
C ASP A 357 -0.15 -14.79 35.46
N ILE A 358 0.69 -15.08 34.46
CA ILE A 358 1.05 -16.48 34.10
C ILE A 358 1.83 -17.13 35.26
N THR A 359 2.79 -16.40 35.87
CA THR A 359 3.55 -16.91 37.02
C THR A 359 2.62 -17.22 38.18
N LYS A 360 1.71 -16.29 38.52
CA LYS A 360 0.69 -16.52 39.57
C LYS A 360 -0.23 -17.72 39.27
N LYS A 361 -0.58 -17.93 37.99
CA LYS A 361 -1.39 -19.13 37.59
C LYS A 361 -0.64 -20.43 37.76
N ILE A 362 0.68 -20.43 37.50
CA ILE A 362 1.55 -21.58 37.73
C ILE A 362 1.72 -21.85 39.23
N ASP A 363 1.91 -20.77 40.03
CA ASP A 363 2.05 -20.89 41.50
C ASP A 363 0.79 -21.42 42.18
N ASN A 364 -0.36 -21.40 41.50
CA ASN A 364 -1.65 -21.92 42.01
C ASN A 364 -2.00 -23.30 41.45
N LEU A 365 -1.08 -23.99 40.75
CA LEU A 365 -1.22 -25.39 40.34
C LEU A 365 -0.71 -26.34 41.45
#